data_9a3fc39c7373fd1ac598b34d7fe89abc
#
_entry.id   9a3fc39c7373fd1ac598b34d7fe89abc
#
_cell.length_a   1.000
_cell.length_b   1.000
_cell.length_c   1.000
_cell.angle_alpha   90.00
_cell.angle_beta   90.00
_cell.angle_gamma   90.00
#
_symmetry.space_group_name_H-M   'P 1'
#
loop_
_entity.id
_entity.type
_entity.pdbx_description
1 polymer ?
#
loop_
_entity_poly.entity_id
_entity_poly.type
_entity_poly.pdbx_seq_one_letter_code
_entity_poly.pdbx_strand_id
1 'polypeptide(L)'
;IDAAINVIKAFFNYENKASIVISGNKARFLNDMGYVIDCTCPMFSAFTDYNEMTSYDEGSKTISWNYFVSRDEFQKIFADFTKTVEEYLAVIEKDDSDAMKAILLYYTMLHQASYDYEILGDAYETMDEAQYHLRDSSYNVFVNKTGICTNLSQALMFLYTQAELTSGTVLHQGG
;
A
#
# COMPACT_ATOMS: atom_id res chain seq x y z
N ILE A 1 -0.38 -3.81 15.00
CA ILE A 1 0.00 -4.84 14.01
C ILE A 1 -1.16 -5.83 13.82
N ASP A 2 -1.69 -6.48 14.85
CA ASP A 2 -2.74 -7.51 14.73
C ASP A 2 -4.00 -7.03 13.98
N ALA A 3 -4.42 -5.78 14.20
CA ALA A 3 -5.55 -5.20 13.49
C ALA A 3 -5.28 -5.08 11.98
N ALA A 4 -4.10 -4.59 11.58
CA ALA A 4 -3.71 -4.50 10.18
C ALA A 4 -3.64 -5.90 9.53
N ILE A 5 -3.09 -6.88 10.23
CA ILE A 5 -3.05 -8.28 9.76
C ILE A 5 -4.46 -8.82 9.53
N ASN A 6 -5.42 -8.54 10.42
CA ASN A 6 -6.80 -8.99 10.25
C ASN A 6 -7.46 -8.35 9.02
N VAL A 7 -7.23 -7.06 8.80
CA VAL A 7 -7.73 -6.34 7.60
C VAL A 7 -7.12 -6.93 6.34
N ILE A 8 -5.80 -7.11 6.29
CA ILE A 8 -5.09 -7.67 5.13
C ILE A 8 -5.56 -9.11 4.82
N LYS A 9 -5.74 -9.96 5.85
CA LYS A 9 -6.27 -11.31 5.64
C LYS A 9 -7.69 -11.31 5.06
N ALA A 10 -8.57 -10.46 5.60
CA ALA A 10 -9.93 -10.31 5.09
C ALA A 10 -9.92 -9.81 3.62
N PHE A 11 -9.06 -8.83 3.32
CA PHE A 11 -8.88 -8.32 1.95
C PHE A 11 -8.46 -9.42 0.96
N PHE A 12 -7.45 -10.22 1.27
CA PHE A 12 -7.02 -11.30 0.37
C PHE A 12 -8.03 -12.44 0.24
N ASN A 13 -8.92 -12.62 1.22
CA ASN A 13 -10.07 -13.51 1.12
C ASN A 13 -11.24 -12.91 0.32
N TYR A 14 -11.09 -11.67 -0.15
CA TYR A 14 -12.16 -10.89 -0.78
C TYR A 14 -13.38 -10.73 0.16
N GLU A 15 -13.12 -10.54 1.43
CA GLU A 15 -14.09 -10.12 2.43
C GLU A 15 -14.11 -8.59 2.48
N ASN A 16 -15.23 -7.98 2.80
CA ASN A 16 -15.40 -6.53 2.81
C ASN A 16 -15.43 -5.90 4.20
N LYS A 17 -15.00 -6.66 5.22
CA LYS A 17 -14.90 -6.19 6.61
C LYS A 17 -13.95 -7.03 7.43
N ALA A 18 -13.40 -6.43 8.47
CA ALA A 18 -12.58 -7.10 9.48
C ALA A 18 -12.92 -6.60 10.88
N SER A 19 -12.87 -7.50 11.86
CA SER A 19 -12.96 -7.12 13.27
C SER A 19 -11.61 -6.58 13.75
N ILE A 20 -11.65 -5.43 14.44
CA ILE A 20 -10.45 -4.81 15.03
C ILE A 20 -10.71 -4.42 16.48
N VAL A 21 -9.65 -4.46 17.28
CA VAL A 21 -9.68 -4.00 18.68
C VAL A 21 -8.78 -2.76 18.77
N ILE A 22 -9.41 -1.61 19.01
CA ILE A 22 -8.68 -0.35 19.20
C ILE A 22 -8.13 -0.28 20.61
N SER A 23 -6.87 0.09 20.73
CA SER A 23 -6.22 0.39 22.01
C SER A 23 -5.70 1.84 22.02
N GLY A 24 -5.99 2.55 23.11
CA GLY A 24 -5.54 3.94 23.26
C GLY A 24 -6.37 4.95 22.45
N ASN A 25 -5.68 5.95 21.87
CA ASN A 25 -6.36 6.99 21.09
C ASN A 25 -6.83 6.44 19.75
N LYS A 26 -8.14 6.51 19.49
CA LYS A 26 -8.78 5.95 18.31
C LYS A 26 -8.22 6.52 16.99
N ALA A 27 -8.15 7.83 16.87
CA ALA A 27 -7.69 8.46 15.62
C ALA A 27 -6.25 8.07 15.30
N ARG A 28 -5.37 8.12 16.30
CA ARG A 28 -3.98 7.71 16.14
C ARG A 28 -3.88 6.22 15.77
N PHE A 29 -4.63 5.36 16.45
CA PHE A 29 -4.62 3.92 16.16
C PHE A 29 -5.04 3.62 14.73
N LEU A 30 -6.11 4.25 14.23
CA LEU A 30 -6.61 4.05 12.87
C LEU A 30 -5.62 4.58 11.83
N ASN A 31 -5.04 5.76 12.04
CA ASN A 31 -3.98 6.30 11.17
C ASN A 31 -2.74 5.39 11.13
N ASP A 32 -2.24 4.95 12.29
CA ASP A 32 -1.08 4.07 12.36
C ASP A 32 -1.37 2.73 11.66
N MET A 33 -2.59 2.20 11.81
CA MET A 33 -3.02 0.97 11.14
C MET A 33 -3.12 1.16 9.62
N GLY A 34 -3.74 2.24 9.14
CA GLY A 34 -3.82 2.58 7.72
C GLY A 34 -2.43 2.67 7.09
N TYR A 35 -1.53 3.39 7.75
CA TYR A 35 -0.14 3.51 7.29
C TYR A 35 0.57 2.14 7.19
N VAL A 36 0.39 1.25 8.18
CA VAL A 36 0.95 -0.11 8.12
C VAL A 36 0.37 -0.89 6.94
N ILE A 37 -0.94 -0.77 6.68
CA ILE A 37 -1.59 -1.42 5.54
C ILE A 37 -1.00 -0.91 4.23
N ASP A 38 -0.87 0.39 4.04
CA ASP A 38 -0.32 1.01 2.82
C ASP A 38 1.13 0.57 2.54
N CYS A 39 1.92 0.39 3.61
CA CYS A 39 3.31 -0.06 3.49
C CYS A 39 3.46 -1.58 3.29
N THR A 40 2.44 -2.38 3.58
CA THR A 40 2.53 -3.85 3.57
C THR A 40 1.57 -4.52 2.60
N CYS A 41 0.58 -3.80 2.12
CA CYS A 41 -0.43 -4.29 1.18
C CYS A 41 -0.80 -3.21 0.14
N PRO A 42 0.09 -2.90 -0.82
CA PRO A 42 -0.13 -1.86 -1.84
C PRO A 42 -1.46 -1.93 -2.59
N MET A 43 -2.03 -3.13 -2.70
CA MET A 43 -3.30 -3.36 -3.40
C MET A 43 -4.52 -2.91 -2.59
N PHE A 44 -4.43 -2.79 -1.27
CA PHE A 44 -5.59 -2.49 -0.44
C PHE A 44 -6.16 -1.11 -0.76
N SER A 45 -5.35 -0.07 -0.62
CA SER A 45 -5.72 1.32 -0.94
C SER A 45 -6.04 1.53 -2.42
N ALA A 46 -5.39 0.77 -3.32
CA ALA A 46 -5.64 0.87 -4.76
C ALA A 46 -7.01 0.35 -5.20
N PHE A 47 -7.57 -0.63 -4.51
CA PHE A 47 -8.77 -1.36 -4.96
C PHE A 47 -9.94 -1.33 -3.99
N THR A 48 -9.89 -0.48 -2.95
CA THR A 48 -10.98 -0.30 -2.00
C THR A 48 -11.26 1.18 -1.74
N ASP A 49 -12.51 1.49 -1.36
CA ASP A 49 -12.93 2.81 -0.87
C ASP A 49 -12.60 3.04 0.61
N TYR A 50 -11.61 2.31 1.12
CA TYR A 50 -11.22 2.39 2.51
C TYR A 50 -10.77 3.81 2.89
N ASN A 51 -11.35 4.29 3.99
CA ASN A 51 -10.91 5.51 4.65
C ASN A 51 -10.84 5.25 6.16
N GLU A 52 -9.70 5.43 6.76
CA GLU A 52 -9.41 5.07 8.15
C GLU A 52 -10.35 5.73 9.16
N MET A 53 -10.87 6.92 8.84
CA MET A 53 -11.74 7.67 9.76
C MET A 53 -13.21 7.29 9.64
N THR A 54 -13.69 6.95 8.44
CA THR A 54 -15.11 6.71 8.16
C THR A 54 -15.49 5.24 8.09
N SER A 55 -14.53 4.37 7.77
CA SER A 55 -14.76 2.92 7.62
C SER A 55 -14.95 2.16 8.93
N TYR A 56 -14.63 2.76 10.10
CA TYR A 56 -14.75 2.11 11.40
C TYR A 56 -16.11 2.32 12.06
N ASP A 57 -16.79 1.21 12.36
CA ASP A 57 -18.01 1.15 13.16
C ASP A 57 -17.70 0.78 14.61
N GLU A 58 -18.00 1.69 15.55
CA GLU A 58 -17.70 1.53 16.97
C GLU A 58 -18.62 0.51 17.65
N GLY A 59 -19.84 0.35 17.17
CA GLY A 59 -20.84 -0.57 17.73
C GLY A 59 -20.48 -2.01 17.47
N SER A 60 -20.11 -2.33 16.24
CA SER A 60 -19.70 -3.68 15.84
C SER A 60 -18.20 -3.95 16.02
N LYS A 61 -17.39 -2.92 16.29
CA LYS A 61 -15.92 -3.00 16.34
C LYS A 61 -15.34 -3.57 15.05
N THR A 62 -15.90 -3.16 13.92
CA THR A 62 -15.46 -3.60 12.60
C THR A 62 -15.00 -2.42 11.76
N ILE A 63 -14.09 -2.69 10.86
CA ILE A 63 -13.75 -1.82 9.75
C ILE A 63 -14.29 -2.44 8.47
N SER A 64 -14.84 -1.65 7.56
CA SER A 64 -15.47 -2.14 6.33
C SER A 64 -15.06 -1.30 5.13
N TRP A 65 -15.11 -1.90 3.96
CA TRP A 65 -14.78 -1.28 2.67
C TRP A 65 -15.57 -1.92 1.54
N ASN A 66 -15.66 -1.24 0.40
CA ASN A 66 -16.12 -1.82 -0.84
C ASN A 66 -14.94 -2.00 -1.81
N TYR A 67 -15.04 -2.97 -2.70
CA TYR A 67 -14.05 -3.18 -3.75
C TYR A 67 -14.45 -2.41 -5.01
N PHE A 68 -13.49 -1.79 -5.67
CA PHE A 68 -13.67 -1.17 -6.99
C PHE A 68 -13.65 -2.20 -8.14
N VAL A 69 -13.21 -3.42 -7.86
CA VAL A 69 -13.07 -4.50 -8.86
C VAL A 69 -13.86 -5.74 -8.44
N SER A 70 -14.26 -6.56 -9.39
CA SER A 70 -14.89 -7.86 -9.12
C SER A 70 -13.88 -8.87 -8.55
N ARG A 71 -14.39 -9.94 -7.93
CA ARG A 71 -13.54 -11.01 -7.39
C ARG A 71 -12.63 -11.65 -8.44
N ASP A 72 -13.15 -11.88 -9.63
CA ASP A 72 -12.38 -12.52 -10.70
C ASP A 72 -11.27 -11.58 -11.24
N GLU A 73 -11.56 -10.29 -11.34
CA GLU A 73 -10.57 -9.29 -11.68
C GLU A 73 -9.51 -9.15 -10.60
N PHE A 74 -9.92 -9.12 -9.33
CA PHE A 74 -8.99 -9.06 -8.20
C PHE A 74 -7.98 -10.21 -8.23
N GLN A 75 -8.41 -11.44 -8.51
CA GLN A 75 -7.51 -12.60 -8.59
C GLN A 75 -6.48 -12.45 -9.71
N LYS A 76 -6.88 -11.93 -10.86
CA LYS A 76 -5.95 -11.67 -11.98
C LYS A 76 -4.96 -10.57 -11.63
N ILE A 77 -5.44 -9.45 -11.09
CA ILE A 77 -4.62 -8.33 -10.66
C ILE A 77 -3.61 -8.79 -9.61
N PHE A 78 -4.03 -9.61 -8.65
CA PHE A 78 -3.14 -10.15 -7.62
C PHE A 78 -2.04 -11.02 -8.21
N ALA A 79 -2.36 -11.91 -9.15
CA ALA A 79 -1.37 -12.75 -9.83
C ALA A 79 -0.35 -11.91 -10.63
N ASP A 80 -0.82 -10.91 -11.36
CA ASP A 80 0.03 -10.01 -12.15
C ASP A 80 0.91 -9.13 -11.23
N PHE A 81 0.36 -8.63 -10.14
CA PHE A 81 1.11 -7.86 -9.14
C PHE A 81 2.20 -8.69 -8.48
N THR A 82 1.89 -9.93 -8.09
CA THR A 82 2.86 -10.87 -7.50
C THR A 82 4.05 -11.05 -8.44
N LYS A 83 3.78 -11.29 -9.73
CA LYS A 83 4.84 -11.42 -10.74
C LYS A 83 5.67 -10.15 -10.87
N THR A 84 5.03 -8.98 -10.86
CA THR A 84 5.75 -7.70 -10.90
C THR A 84 6.67 -7.51 -9.69
N VAL A 85 6.22 -7.88 -8.50
CA VAL A 85 7.04 -7.83 -7.28
C VAL A 85 8.21 -8.80 -7.37
N GLU A 86 8.00 -10.01 -7.86
CA GLU A 86 9.07 -11.00 -8.10
C GLU A 86 10.14 -10.46 -9.08
N GLU A 87 9.73 -9.74 -10.13
CA GLU A 87 10.65 -9.08 -11.07
C GLU A 87 11.51 -8.01 -10.39
N TYR A 88 10.96 -7.21 -9.45
CA TYR A 88 11.74 -6.28 -8.64
C TYR A 88 12.71 -6.99 -7.71
N LEU A 89 12.28 -8.08 -7.07
CA LEU A 89 13.12 -8.84 -6.13
C LEU A 89 14.20 -9.67 -6.82
N ALA A 90 14.07 -9.93 -8.12
CA ALA A 90 15.06 -10.71 -8.89
C ALA A 90 16.44 -10.03 -9.01
N VAL A 91 16.56 -8.75 -8.62
CA VAL A 91 17.84 -8.02 -8.65
C VAL A 91 18.73 -8.31 -7.45
N ILE A 92 18.18 -8.94 -6.39
CA ILE A 92 18.91 -9.27 -5.16
C ILE A 92 19.21 -10.77 -5.10
N GLU A 93 20.37 -11.11 -4.55
CA GLU A 93 20.77 -12.49 -4.31
C GLU A 93 20.62 -12.85 -2.82
N LYS A 94 20.47 -14.13 -2.52
CA LYS A 94 20.29 -14.62 -1.16
C LYS A 94 21.44 -14.20 -0.23
N ASP A 95 22.65 -14.21 -0.75
CA ASP A 95 23.88 -13.94 0.01
C ASP A 95 24.27 -12.45 0.01
N ASP A 96 23.47 -11.58 -0.61
CA ASP A 96 23.68 -10.14 -0.53
C ASP A 96 23.50 -9.65 0.90
N SER A 97 24.36 -8.71 1.33
CA SER A 97 24.17 -8.02 2.60
C SER A 97 22.91 -7.15 2.58
N ASP A 98 22.33 -6.88 3.74
CA ASP A 98 21.14 -6.00 3.86
C ASP A 98 21.33 -4.64 3.19
N ALA A 99 22.55 -4.07 3.34
CA ALA A 99 22.90 -2.82 2.68
C ALA A 99 22.91 -2.96 1.14
N MET A 100 23.41 -4.07 0.61
CA MET A 100 23.42 -4.32 -0.84
C MET A 100 21.99 -4.49 -1.36
N LYS A 101 21.18 -5.34 -0.70
CA LYS A 101 19.76 -5.51 -1.04
C LYS A 101 19.01 -4.17 -1.07
N ALA A 102 19.19 -3.36 -0.02
CA ALA A 102 18.55 -2.05 0.07
C ALA A 102 18.94 -1.12 -1.08
N ILE A 103 20.23 -1.06 -1.42
CA ILE A 103 20.76 -0.24 -2.52
C ILE A 103 20.21 -0.72 -3.87
N LEU A 104 20.26 -2.02 -4.13
CA LEU A 104 19.81 -2.59 -5.41
C LEU A 104 18.30 -2.34 -5.63
N LEU A 105 17.46 -2.58 -4.63
CA LEU A 105 16.02 -2.32 -4.71
C LEU A 105 15.71 -0.83 -4.90
N TYR A 106 16.40 0.06 -4.15
CA TYR A 106 16.25 1.49 -4.29
C TYR A 106 16.62 1.97 -5.72
N TYR A 107 17.78 1.56 -6.24
CA TYR A 107 18.19 1.94 -7.60
C TYR A 107 17.26 1.37 -8.66
N THR A 108 16.82 0.13 -8.52
CA THR A 108 15.87 -0.48 -9.47
C THR A 108 14.56 0.31 -9.53
N MET A 109 14.02 0.69 -8.37
CA MET A 109 12.80 1.49 -8.31
C MET A 109 13.02 2.89 -8.90
N LEU A 110 14.12 3.58 -8.56
CA LEU A 110 14.47 4.89 -9.10
C LEU A 110 14.59 4.93 -10.64
N HIS A 111 15.11 3.85 -11.23
CA HIS A 111 15.27 3.78 -12.68
C HIS A 111 13.96 3.45 -13.41
N GLN A 112 12.99 2.86 -12.72
CA GLN A 112 11.72 2.45 -13.31
C GLN A 112 10.59 3.44 -13.05
N ALA A 113 10.60 4.10 -11.89
CA ALA A 113 9.50 4.96 -11.47
C ALA A 113 9.79 6.44 -11.77
N SER A 114 8.74 7.17 -12.13
CA SER A 114 8.74 8.61 -12.31
C SER A 114 7.83 9.31 -11.30
N TYR A 115 8.08 10.60 -11.07
CA TYR A 115 7.23 11.37 -10.16
C TYR A 115 5.94 11.81 -10.86
N ASP A 116 4.80 11.61 -10.20
CA ASP A 116 3.48 11.98 -10.71
C ASP A 116 3.11 13.41 -10.31
N TYR A 117 3.47 14.37 -11.15
CA TYR A 117 3.12 15.78 -10.92
C TYR A 117 1.64 16.08 -11.19
N GLU A 118 0.95 15.25 -11.97
CA GLU A 118 -0.44 15.52 -12.35
C GLU A 118 -1.39 15.28 -11.19
N ILE A 119 -1.14 14.26 -10.35
CA ILE A 119 -2.01 13.98 -9.19
C ILE A 119 -1.92 15.09 -8.12
N LEU A 120 -0.87 15.90 -8.12
CA LEU A 120 -0.73 17.05 -7.23
C LEU A 120 -1.46 18.31 -7.73
N GLY A 121 -1.91 18.30 -8.98
CA GLY A 121 -2.64 19.40 -9.59
C GLY A 121 -4.16 19.16 -9.60
N ASP A 122 -4.87 19.95 -10.39
CA ASP A 122 -6.33 19.90 -10.50
C ASP A 122 -6.86 18.62 -11.20
N ALA A 123 -5.97 17.77 -11.71
CA ALA A 123 -6.34 16.55 -12.43
C ALA A 123 -7.13 15.55 -11.56
N TYR A 124 -6.92 15.54 -10.22
CA TYR A 124 -7.66 14.68 -9.31
C TYR A 124 -9.16 15.03 -9.26
N GLU A 125 -9.54 16.29 -9.51
CA GLU A 125 -10.96 16.75 -9.50
C GLU A 125 -11.81 16.13 -10.62
N THR A 126 -11.15 15.60 -11.66
CA THR A 126 -11.81 14.99 -12.82
C THR A 126 -11.79 13.45 -12.80
N MET A 127 -11.11 12.85 -11.83
CA MET A 127 -11.04 11.40 -11.67
C MET A 127 -12.26 10.87 -10.95
N ASP A 128 -12.73 9.67 -11.34
CA ASP A 128 -13.62 8.93 -10.47
C ASP A 128 -12.85 8.37 -9.25
N GLU A 129 -13.58 7.95 -8.24
CA GLU A 129 -13.01 7.50 -6.96
C GLU A 129 -12.03 6.32 -7.14
N ALA A 130 -12.38 5.34 -7.98
CA ALA A 130 -11.52 4.18 -8.23
C ALA A 130 -10.21 4.58 -8.94
N GLN A 131 -10.28 5.49 -9.89
CA GLN A 131 -9.10 6.02 -10.58
C GLN A 131 -8.19 6.80 -9.62
N TYR A 132 -8.78 7.61 -8.74
CA TYR A 132 -8.03 8.34 -7.72
C TYR A 132 -7.30 7.38 -6.78
N HIS A 133 -8.00 6.42 -6.19
CA HIS A 133 -7.41 5.44 -5.27
C HIS A 133 -6.31 4.60 -5.94
N LEU A 134 -6.52 4.17 -7.18
CA LEU A 134 -5.51 3.46 -7.94
C LEU A 134 -4.24 4.32 -8.11
N ARG A 135 -4.40 5.57 -8.53
CA ARG A 135 -3.29 6.47 -8.83
C ARG A 135 -2.57 6.95 -7.58
N ASP A 136 -3.32 7.21 -6.49
CA ASP A 136 -2.77 7.60 -5.18
C ASP A 136 -2.43 6.38 -4.30
N SER A 137 -1.76 5.39 -4.89
CA SER A 137 -1.35 4.18 -4.17
C SER A 137 0.08 3.77 -4.49
N SER A 138 0.70 3.04 -3.56
CA SER A 138 2.00 2.42 -3.82
C SER A 138 1.93 1.29 -4.85
N TYR A 139 0.76 0.69 -5.08
CA TYR A 139 0.51 -0.26 -6.18
C TYR A 139 0.78 0.39 -7.55
N ASN A 140 0.37 1.64 -7.75
CA ASN A 140 0.57 2.39 -8.98
C ASN A 140 2.06 2.53 -9.36
N VAL A 141 2.93 2.66 -8.34
CA VAL A 141 4.40 2.70 -8.55
C VAL A 141 4.91 1.42 -9.19
N PHE A 142 4.37 0.26 -8.80
CA PHE A 142 4.79 -1.03 -9.35
C PHE A 142 4.27 -1.26 -10.77
N VAL A 143 3.03 -0.90 -11.06
CA VAL A 143 2.35 -1.26 -12.30
C VAL A 143 2.51 -0.18 -13.37
N ASN A 144 2.21 1.07 -13.03
CA ASN A 144 2.28 2.20 -13.97
C ASN A 144 3.60 2.98 -13.88
N LYS A 145 4.50 2.58 -12.97
CA LYS A 145 5.82 3.19 -12.79
C LYS A 145 5.77 4.69 -12.46
N THR A 146 4.73 5.11 -11.73
CA THR A 146 4.55 6.52 -11.37
C THR A 146 3.89 6.66 -9.99
N GLY A 147 4.24 7.71 -9.26
CA GLY A 147 3.69 8.03 -7.95
C GLY A 147 4.30 9.28 -7.35
N ILE A 148 3.67 9.81 -6.29
CA ILE A 148 4.21 10.91 -5.49
C ILE A 148 5.15 10.40 -4.40
N CYS A 149 5.75 11.31 -3.64
CA CYS A 149 6.74 10.99 -2.59
C CYS A 149 6.25 9.93 -1.59
N THR A 150 4.99 10.00 -1.18
CA THR A 150 4.38 9.03 -0.26
C THR A 150 4.28 7.65 -0.91
N ASN A 151 3.73 7.56 -2.12
CA ASN A 151 3.57 6.29 -2.84
C ASN A 151 4.92 5.62 -3.13
N LEU A 152 5.93 6.40 -3.56
CA LEU A 152 7.29 5.92 -3.80
C LEU A 152 7.95 5.39 -2.50
N SER A 153 7.76 6.10 -1.37
CA SER A 153 8.29 5.67 -0.08
C SER A 153 7.63 4.40 0.42
N GLN A 154 6.31 4.29 0.32
CA GLN A 154 5.54 3.10 0.70
C GLN A 154 5.91 1.89 -0.19
N ALA A 155 6.05 2.09 -1.50
CA ALA A 155 6.48 1.05 -2.42
C ALA A 155 7.88 0.52 -2.08
N LEU A 156 8.81 1.40 -1.72
CA LEU A 156 10.16 1.00 -1.30
C LEU A 156 10.13 0.22 0.03
N MET A 157 9.33 0.68 1.00
CA MET A 157 9.15 -0.03 2.26
C MET A 157 8.55 -1.43 2.06
N PHE A 158 7.58 -1.54 1.15
CA PHE A 158 7.01 -2.83 0.78
C PHE A 158 8.11 -3.77 0.23
N LEU A 159 8.92 -3.32 -0.73
CA LEU A 159 10.03 -4.13 -1.28
C LEU A 159 11.04 -4.54 -0.19
N TYR A 160 11.40 -3.63 0.71
CA TYR A 160 12.30 -3.94 1.81
C TYR A 160 11.71 -4.99 2.74
N THR A 161 10.41 -4.92 3.02
CA THR A 161 9.71 -5.94 3.83
C THR A 161 9.71 -7.29 3.12
N GLN A 162 9.47 -7.34 1.79
CA GLN A 162 9.54 -8.58 1.01
C GLN A 162 10.96 -9.16 0.95
N ALA A 163 11.98 -8.31 0.99
CA ALA A 163 13.40 -8.71 1.06
C ALA A 163 13.88 -9.05 2.49
N GLU A 164 12.97 -9.09 3.47
CA GLU A 164 13.24 -9.35 4.90
C GLU A 164 14.16 -8.29 5.56
N LEU A 165 14.19 -7.08 5.00
CA LEU A 165 14.94 -5.96 5.58
C LEU A 165 14.11 -5.25 6.64
N THR A 166 14.75 -4.89 7.76
CA THR A 166 14.13 -3.99 8.74
C THR A 166 14.14 -2.56 8.20
N SER A 167 12.97 -1.99 7.96
CA SER A 167 12.83 -0.65 7.40
C SER A 167 11.82 0.19 8.18
N GLY A 168 11.88 1.50 8.01
CA GLY A 168 10.93 2.44 8.58
C GLY A 168 11.00 3.77 7.84
N THR A 169 9.88 4.51 7.84
CA THR A 169 9.81 5.85 7.28
C THR A 169 9.80 6.88 8.40
N VAL A 170 10.60 7.92 8.26
CA VAL A 170 10.52 9.11 9.10
C VAL A 170 9.66 10.13 8.36
N LEU A 171 8.46 10.38 8.87
CA LEU A 171 7.62 11.46 8.37
C LEU A 171 8.18 12.78 8.96
N HIS A 172 8.80 13.59 8.11
CA HIS A 172 9.18 14.95 8.49
C HIS A 172 7.95 15.85 8.33
N GLN A 173 7.32 16.20 9.43
CA GLN A 173 6.37 17.31 9.44
C GLN A 173 7.19 18.59 9.26
N GLY A 174 7.23 19.09 8.04
CA GLY A 174 7.79 20.41 7.75
C GLY A 174 7.05 21.46 8.56
N GLY A 175 7.80 22.21 9.39
CA GLY A 175 7.30 23.37 10.09
C GLY A 175 7.08 24.53 9.13
#